data_180e4723fc86f168733e384bdf041d7c
#
_entry.id   180e4723fc86f168733e384bdf041d7c
#
_cell.length_a   1.000
_cell.length_b   1.000
_cell.length_c   1.000
_cell.angle_alpha   90.00
_cell.angle_beta   90.00
_cell.angle_gamma   90.00
#
_symmetry.space_group_name_H-M   'P 1'
#
loop_
_entity.id
_entity.type
_entity.pdbx_description
1 polymer ?
#
loop_
_entity_poly.entity_id
_entity_poly.type
_entity_poly.pdbx_seq_one_letter_code
_entity_poly.pdbx_strand_id
1 'polypeptide(L)'
;MEKVYKMPGYDLHLLPTNKFKNITISLKLQNTLDEKTVAKRTLLSFMLTTGTEKYPSTQELSKYLESMYGMKLGANVVTKGKRHIININSICINQEYLPYKEDLIQQQIQLLNDIFFKPNASKTAFDQTMFERKKKELVERLINNQDDKFYYSLEKMFEYMGKGTCLGISSHGNIEDIKKIENEELFSYFKECIKNDQKHIYVVGNVDESIVHVFENCLSFEKNNSIFESVYSFEKNRKDLLEIIEKQDVTQAKLNMGYRISVNYNHQNHYAFVVFNAIFGGMSQSKLFKVVREKNSLCYYISSSYDAFNGVMVITAGIEGKDYHQTVQLIKEQLKEMQDGCFDQDDIDTAKLMIKNSMKKTSDEPLSQVAVQYNRDITEKKETNEQYLEKIENVTYQDIVDVCQNIELDTIFLLKGRNE
;
A
#
# COMPACT_ATOMS: atom_id res chain seq x y z
N MET A 1 14.48 -1.20 18.92
CA MET A 1 14.98 -1.92 17.73
C MET A 1 14.09 -3.11 17.48
N GLU A 2 13.87 -3.43 16.20
CA GLU A 2 13.17 -4.65 15.79
C GLU A 2 13.90 -5.91 16.29
N LYS A 3 13.11 -6.92 16.69
CA LYS A 3 13.59 -8.28 16.95
C LYS A 3 12.82 -9.25 16.08
N VAL A 4 13.53 -10.13 15.36
CA VAL A 4 12.92 -11.09 14.43
C VAL A 4 13.11 -12.49 14.93
N TYR A 5 12.02 -13.26 15.01
CA TYR A 5 11.99 -14.66 15.40
C TYR A 5 11.47 -15.51 14.25
N LYS A 6 12.26 -16.52 13.87
CA LYS A 6 11.87 -17.50 12.84
C LYS A 6 10.97 -18.55 13.47
N MET A 7 9.68 -18.46 13.23
CA MET A 7 8.68 -19.39 13.73
C MET A 7 8.38 -20.47 12.68
N PRO A 8 7.78 -21.59 13.07
CA PRO A 8 7.28 -22.54 12.09
C PRO A 8 6.24 -21.89 11.17
N GLY A 9 6.62 -21.73 9.88
CA GLY A 9 5.75 -21.23 8.83
C GLY A 9 5.55 -19.70 8.76
N TYR A 10 6.19 -18.89 9.61
CA TYR A 10 6.15 -17.42 9.56
C TYR A 10 7.34 -16.76 10.24
N ASP A 11 7.56 -15.49 9.92
CA ASP A 11 8.51 -14.63 10.61
C ASP A 11 7.74 -13.70 11.57
N LEU A 12 8.12 -13.71 12.85
CA LEU A 12 7.56 -12.83 13.87
C LEU A 12 8.50 -11.65 14.12
N HIS A 13 8.00 -10.44 13.87
CA HIS A 13 8.72 -9.17 14.01
C HIS A 13 8.17 -8.39 15.20
N LEU A 14 8.97 -8.24 16.24
CA LEU A 14 8.61 -7.40 17.39
C LEU A 14 9.17 -5.99 17.20
N LEU A 15 8.31 -5.00 17.30
CA LEU A 15 8.60 -3.56 17.28
C LEU A 15 8.23 -2.94 18.63
N PRO A 16 9.04 -3.20 19.70
CA PRO A 16 8.72 -2.74 21.04
C PRO A 16 8.73 -1.21 21.13
N THR A 17 7.65 -0.65 21.67
CA THR A 17 7.53 0.79 21.92
C THR A 17 6.50 1.06 23.00
N ASN A 18 6.76 2.05 23.85
CA ASN A 18 5.83 2.53 24.87
C ASN A 18 5.02 3.77 24.43
N LYS A 19 5.13 4.16 23.14
CA LYS A 19 4.39 5.30 22.59
C LYS A 19 2.88 5.09 22.56
N PHE A 20 2.42 3.82 22.45
CA PHE A 20 1.03 3.48 22.22
C PHE A 20 0.43 2.76 23.41
N LYS A 21 -0.82 3.06 23.72
CA LYS A 21 -1.61 2.32 24.71
C LYS A 21 -2.22 1.02 24.15
N ASN A 22 -2.10 0.79 22.86
CA ASN A 22 -2.62 -0.38 22.16
C ASN A 22 -1.48 -1.29 21.73
N ILE A 23 -1.81 -2.58 21.62
CA ILE A 23 -1.01 -3.57 20.90
C ILE A 23 -1.62 -3.74 19.52
N THR A 24 -0.78 -3.53 18.50
CA THR A 24 -1.16 -3.74 17.11
C THR A 24 -0.47 -4.98 16.58
N ILE A 25 -1.25 -5.93 16.05
CA ILE A 25 -0.75 -7.11 15.35
C ILE A 25 -1.16 -6.98 13.88
N SER A 26 -0.18 -7.05 12.98
CA SER A 26 -0.40 -7.04 11.53
C SER A 26 0.18 -8.31 10.93
N LEU A 27 -0.68 -9.19 10.45
CA LEU A 27 -0.29 -10.39 9.72
C LEU A 27 -0.39 -10.13 8.23
N LYS A 28 0.65 -10.51 7.49
CA LYS A 28 0.76 -10.35 6.05
C LYS A 28 0.92 -11.70 5.37
N LEU A 29 -0.01 -12.01 4.46
CA LEU A 29 0.08 -13.16 3.57
C LEU A 29 0.57 -12.66 2.21
N GLN A 30 1.81 -12.94 1.87
CA GLN A 30 2.47 -12.49 0.65
C GLN A 30 2.54 -13.60 -0.38
N ASN A 31 2.12 -13.29 -1.61
CA ASN A 31 2.32 -14.16 -2.78
C ASN A 31 2.71 -13.33 -4.01
N THR A 32 3.02 -13.99 -5.11
CA THR A 32 3.25 -13.33 -6.40
C THR A 32 1.96 -12.64 -6.86
N LEU A 33 2.10 -11.44 -7.42
CA LEU A 33 1.00 -10.73 -8.08
C LEU A 33 0.68 -11.43 -9.41
N ASP A 34 -0.50 -12.02 -9.49
CA ASP A 34 -0.97 -12.76 -10.66
C ASP A 34 -2.43 -12.36 -10.96
N GLU A 35 -2.70 -11.94 -12.17
CA GLU A 35 -4.02 -11.53 -12.64
C GLU A 35 -5.10 -12.59 -12.39
N LYS A 36 -4.74 -13.89 -12.46
CA LYS A 36 -5.66 -15.02 -12.23
C LYS A 36 -6.08 -15.18 -10.77
N THR A 37 -5.30 -14.66 -9.82
CA THR A 37 -5.54 -14.87 -8.38
C THR A 37 -5.93 -13.60 -7.64
N VAL A 38 -5.69 -12.42 -8.20
CA VAL A 38 -5.98 -11.12 -7.57
C VAL A 38 -7.42 -11.03 -7.07
N ALA A 39 -8.41 -11.38 -7.91
CA ALA A 39 -9.83 -11.32 -7.54
C ALA A 39 -10.15 -12.25 -6.36
N LYS A 40 -9.59 -13.47 -6.34
CA LYS A 40 -9.75 -14.43 -5.24
C LYS A 40 -9.12 -13.91 -3.95
N ARG A 41 -7.91 -13.36 -4.02
CA ARG A 41 -7.22 -12.80 -2.85
C ARG A 41 -7.98 -11.62 -2.27
N THR A 42 -8.55 -10.76 -3.12
CA THR A 42 -9.36 -9.64 -2.69
C THR A 42 -10.63 -10.11 -1.99
N LEU A 43 -11.39 -11.03 -2.60
CA LEU A 43 -12.60 -11.58 -1.98
C LEU A 43 -12.27 -12.33 -0.68
N LEU A 44 -11.16 -13.08 -0.66
CA LEU A 44 -10.69 -13.75 0.54
C LEU A 44 -10.43 -12.75 1.69
N SER A 45 -9.82 -11.58 1.43
CA SER A 45 -9.60 -10.57 2.46
C SER A 45 -10.92 -10.09 3.11
N PHE A 46 -12.02 -10.05 2.35
CA PHE A 46 -13.37 -9.77 2.87
C PHE A 46 -13.93 -10.90 3.72
N MET A 47 -13.62 -12.15 3.38
CA MET A 47 -14.09 -13.32 4.13
C MET A 47 -13.39 -13.49 5.48
N LEU A 48 -12.09 -13.20 5.57
CA LEU A 48 -11.26 -13.42 6.78
C LEU A 48 -11.70 -12.63 8.01
N THR A 49 -12.58 -11.65 7.88
CA THR A 49 -13.08 -10.83 8.98
C THR A 49 -14.56 -10.97 9.24
N THR A 50 -15.21 -12.04 8.70
CA THR A 50 -16.66 -12.23 8.80
C THR A 50 -17.11 -13.04 10.01
N GLY A 51 -16.29 -13.98 10.43
CA GLY A 51 -16.62 -14.89 11.53
C GLY A 51 -15.65 -16.06 11.60
N THR A 52 -15.78 -16.83 12.68
CA THR A 52 -15.07 -18.08 12.94
C THR A 52 -16.08 -19.16 13.37
N GLU A 53 -15.64 -20.39 13.51
CA GLU A 53 -16.50 -21.46 14.08
C GLU A 53 -17.11 -21.05 15.44
N LYS A 54 -16.34 -20.36 16.28
CA LYS A 54 -16.78 -19.88 17.59
C LYS A 54 -17.71 -18.66 17.52
N TYR A 55 -17.54 -17.81 16.55
CA TYR A 55 -18.31 -16.59 16.31
C TYR A 55 -18.80 -16.59 14.86
N PRO A 56 -19.83 -17.41 14.54
CA PRO A 56 -20.18 -17.73 13.16
C PRO A 56 -20.84 -16.60 12.37
N SER A 57 -21.26 -15.53 13.02
CA SER A 57 -21.82 -14.36 12.35
C SER A 57 -20.99 -13.10 12.58
N THR A 58 -21.09 -12.13 11.66
CA THR A 58 -20.49 -10.81 11.83
C THR A 58 -20.95 -10.12 13.13
N GLN A 59 -22.22 -10.35 13.53
CA GLN A 59 -22.76 -9.77 14.76
C GLN A 59 -22.10 -10.39 16.00
N GLU A 60 -21.93 -11.70 16.05
CA GLU A 60 -21.28 -12.39 17.18
C GLU A 60 -19.81 -12.03 17.25
N LEU A 61 -19.12 -11.99 16.12
CA LEU A 61 -17.75 -11.52 16.08
C LEU A 61 -17.63 -10.07 16.56
N SER A 62 -18.52 -9.16 16.11
CA SER A 62 -18.53 -7.77 16.57
C SER A 62 -18.75 -7.65 18.09
N LYS A 63 -19.71 -8.41 18.64
CA LYS A 63 -19.93 -8.46 20.10
C LYS A 63 -18.69 -8.93 20.85
N TYR A 64 -18.00 -9.94 20.31
CA TYR A 64 -16.74 -10.40 20.91
C TYR A 64 -15.66 -9.32 20.85
N LEU A 65 -15.47 -8.64 19.71
CA LEU A 65 -14.51 -7.54 19.59
C LEU A 65 -14.85 -6.38 20.54
N GLU A 66 -16.12 -6.06 20.72
CA GLU A 66 -16.58 -5.06 21.70
C GLU A 66 -16.25 -5.50 23.12
N SER A 67 -16.44 -6.79 23.48
CA SER A 67 -16.10 -7.32 24.80
C SER A 67 -14.59 -7.29 25.08
N MET A 68 -13.77 -7.25 24.03
CA MET A 68 -12.33 -7.01 24.11
C MET A 68 -11.98 -5.51 24.08
N TYR A 69 -12.76 -4.69 24.77
CA TYR A 69 -12.59 -3.24 24.90
C TYR A 69 -12.55 -2.50 23.55
N GLY A 70 -13.36 -2.95 22.61
CA GLY A 70 -13.45 -2.36 21.28
C GLY A 70 -12.26 -2.69 20.37
N MET A 71 -11.76 -3.92 20.46
CA MET A 71 -10.70 -4.39 19.57
C MET A 71 -11.12 -4.18 18.11
N LYS A 72 -10.21 -3.64 17.31
CA LYS A 72 -10.41 -3.47 15.86
C LYS A 72 -9.81 -4.67 15.13
N LEU A 73 -10.56 -5.21 14.18
CA LEU A 73 -10.11 -6.24 13.25
C LEU A 73 -10.46 -5.80 11.83
N GLY A 74 -9.51 -5.86 10.92
CA GLY A 74 -9.72 -5.51 9.52
C GLY A 74 -8.77 -6.26 8.61
N ALA A 75 -9.17 -6.44 7.35
CA ALA A 75 -8.31 -6.99 6.31
C ALA A 75 -8.44 -6.18 5.02
N ASN A 76 -7.34 -6.12 4.27
CA ASN A 76 -7.28 -5.48 2.97
C ASN A 76 -6.18 -6.11 2.13
N VAL A 77 -6.16 -5.78 0.85
CA VAL A 77 -5.08 -6.18 -0.06
C VAL A 77 -4.28 -4.97 -0.51
N VAL A 78 -3.00 -5.19 -0.78
CA VAL A 78 -2.10 -4.20 -1.40
C VAL A 78 -1.14 -4.89 -2.37
N THR A 79 -0.67 -4.15 -3.37
CA THR A 79 0.41 -4.58 -4.27
C THR A 79 1.71 -3.87 -3.95
N LYS A 80 2.83 -4.55 -4.14
CA LYS A 80 4.18 -3.99 -4.08
C LYS A 80 5.05 -4.65 -5.15
N GLY A 81 5.26 -3.97 -6.27
CA GLY A 81 5.93 -4.55 -7.42
C GLY A 81 5.31 -5.90 -7.82
N LYS A 82 6.10 -6.97 -7.76
CA LYS A 82 5.66 -8.34 -8.08
C LYS A 82 4.92 -9.06 -6.95
N ARG A 83 4.52 -8.37 -5.86
CA ARG A 83 3.84 -8.98 -4.71
C ARG A 83 2.41 -8.52 -4.56
N HIS A 84 1.54 -9.47 -4.23
CA HIS A 84 0.18 -9.23 -3.76
C HIS A 84 0.06 -9.69 -2.31
N ILE A 85 -0.32 -8.79 -1.42
CA ILE A 85 -0.29 -9.00 0.02
C ILE A 85 -1.71 -8.86 0.58
N ILE A 86 -2.18 -9.88 1.29
CA ILE A 86 -3.35 -9.76 2.16
C ILE A 86 -2.83 -9.33 3.53
N ASN A 87 -3.28 -8.18 4.01
CA ASN A 87 -3.02 -7.71 5.36
C ASN A 87 -4.21 -8.03 6.26
N ILE A 88 -3.95 -8.57 7.45
CA ILE A 88 -4.94 -8.71 8.51
C ILE A 88 -4.39 -7.96 9.71
N ASN A 89 -5.12 -6.93 10.15
CA ASN A 89 -4.70 -6.03 11.21
C ASN A 89 -5.66 -6.17 12.38
N SER A 90 -5.11 -6.34 13.58
CA SER A 90 -5.87 -6.28 14.82
C SER A 90 -5.23 -5.28 15.78
N ILE A 91 -6.05 -4.46 16.43
CA ILE A 91 -5.61 -3.42 17.37
C ILE A 91 -6.44 -3.55 18.62
N CYS A 92 -5.79 -3.86 19.74
CA CYS A 92 -6.42 -4.01 21.04
C CYS A 92 -5.72 -3.13 22.08
N ILE A 93 -6.42 -2.67 23.10
CA ILE A 93 -5.80 -1.99 24.23
C ILE A 93 -4.79 -2.93 24.90
N ASN A 94 -3.65 -2.38 25.36
CA ASN A 94 -2.71 -3.18 26.13
C ASN A 94 -3.33 -3.45 27.52
N GLN A 95 -3.34 -4.73 27.90
CA GLN A 95 -3.91 -5.22 29.16
C GLN A 95 -3.30 -4.55 30.41
N GLU A 96 -2.10 -4.00 30.34
CA GLU A 96 -1.48 -3.23 31.43
C GLU A 96 -2.26 -1.98 31.82
N TYR A 97 -3.10 -1.45 30.95
CA TYR A 97 -3.95 -0.28 31.22
C TYR A 97 -5.33 -0.65 31.77
N LEU A 98 -5.61 -1.95 31.94
CA LEU A 98 -6.88 -2.41 32.47
C LEU A 98 -6.86 -2.49 34.00
N PRO A 99 -8.00 -2.23 34.64
CA PRO A 99 -8.11 -2.37 36.12
C PRO A 99 -8.13 -3.84 36.58
N TYR A 100 -8.34 -4.78 35.64
CA TYR A 100 -8.41 -6.21 35.91
C TYR A 100 -7.35 -6.95 35.12
N LYS A 101 -6.93 -8.11 35.64
CA LYS A 101 -6.00 -8.99 34.94
C LYS A 101 -6.78 -9.81 33.88
N GLU A 102 -6.64 -9.42 32.64
CA GLU A 102 -7.15 -10.16 31.47
C GLU A 102 -6.01 -10.37 30.48
N ASP A 103 -5.94 -11.54 29.87
CA ASP A 103 -4.92 -11.81 28.85
C ASP A 103 -5.45 -11.47 27.45
N LEU A 104 -5.55 -10.17 27.16
CA LEU A 104 -6.05 -9.67 25.88
C LEU A 104 -5.12 -10.01 24.71
N ILE A 105 -3.81 -10.04 24.96
CA ILE A 105 -2.83 -10.37 23.91
C ILE A 105 -3.02 -11.82 23.47
N GLN A 106 -3.16 -12.75 24.42
CA GLN A 106 -3.43 -14.14 24.10
C GLN A 106 -4.76 -14.30 23.34
N GLN A 107 -5.82 -13.61 23.77
CA GLN A 107 -7.12 -13.63 23.10
C GLN A 107 -7.04 -13.05 21.68
N GLN A 108 -6.27 -11.99 21.47
CA GLN A 108 -6.02 -11.39 20.15
C GLN A 108 -5.31 -12.35 19.21
N ILE A 109 -4.27 -13.06 19.71
CA ILE A 109 -3.53 -14.06 18.92
C ILE A 109 -4.41 -15.29 18.67
N GLN A 110 -5.20 -15.72 19.67
CA GLN A 110 -6.14 -16.85 19.50
C GLN A 110 -7.21 -16.55 18.45
N LEU A 111 -7.71 -15.31 18.37
CA LEU A 111 -8.65 -14.94 17.31
C LEU A 111 -8.01 -15.04 15.92
N LEU A 112 -6.74 -14.63 15.77
CA LEU A 112 -6.02 -14.82 14.51
C LEU A 112 -5.89 -16.32 14.16
N ASN A 113 -5.58 -17.17 15.16
CA ASN A 113 -5.57 -18.62 14.93
C ASN A 113 -6.93 -19.13 14.48
N ASP A 114 -8.02 -18.70 15.13
CA ASP A 114 -9.38 -19.18 14.79
C ASP A 114 -9.80 -18.73 13.37
N ILE A 115 -9.38 -17.55 12.91
CA ILE A 115 -9.61 -17.06 11.54
C ILE A 115 -9.00 -18.03 10.50
N PHE A 116 -7.82 -18.55 10.76
CA PHE A 116 -7.11 -19.39 9.79
C PHE A 116 -7.46 -20.89 9.91
N PHE A 117 -7.62 -21.39 11.13
CA PHE A 117 -7.72 -22.84 11.38
C PHE A 117 -9.11 -23.28 11.81
N LYS A 118 -10.00 -22.33 12.17
CA LYS A 118 -11.39 -22.56 12.54
C LYS A 118 -12.31 -21.52 11.92
N PRO A 119 -12.21 -21.28 10.58
CA PRO A 119 -13.09 -20.34 9.91
C PRO A 119 -14.55 -20.80 10.01
N ASN A 120 -15.51 -19.88 9.84
CA ASN A 120 -16.91 -20.24 9.67
C ASN A 120 -17.10 -20.89 8.28
N ALA A 121 -16.86 -22.19 8.21
CA ALA A 121 -16.82 -22.94 6.97
C ALA A 121 -17.20 -24.43 7.20
N SER A 122 -17.70 -25.08 6.16
CA SER A 122 -17.77 -26.51 6.05
C SER A 122 -16.39 -27.09 5.70
N LYS A 123 -16.33 -28.40 5.41
CA LYS A 123 -15.08 -29.02 4.94
C LYS A 123 -14.62 -28.53 3.57
N THR A 124 -15.51 -27.96 2.76
CA THR A 124 -15.28 -27.67 1.34
C THR A 124 -15.61 -26.22 0.94
N ALA A 125 -16.34 -25.47 1.77
CA ALA A 125 -16.81 -24.12 1.43
C ALA A 125 -16.98 -23.26 2.69
N PHE A 126 -16.84 -21.94 2.56
CA PHE A 126 -17.27 -21.00 3.58
C PHE A 126 -18.80 -21.02 3.77
N ASP A 127 -19.30 -20.39 4.84
CA ASP A 127 -20.74 -20.16 4.96
C ASP A 127 -21.28 -19.49 3.70
N GLN A 128 -22.28 -20.11 3.07
CA GLN A 128 -22.78 -19.67 1.75
C GLN A 128 -23.41 -18.27 1.82
N THR A 129 -24.14 -17.97 2.89
CA THR A 129 -24.80 -16.67 3.06
C THR A 129 -23.76 -15.54 3.18
N MET A 130 -22.69 -15.79 3.95
CA MET A 130 -21.59 -14.85 4.09
C MET A 130 -20.82 -14.67 2.79
N PHE A 131 -20.54 -15.76 2.08
CA PHE A 131 -19.84 -15.69 0.80
C PHE A 131 -20.59 -14.82 -0.20
N GLU A 132 -21.88 -15.08 -0.44
CA GLU A 132 -22.67 -14.27 -1.38
C GLU A 132 -22.76 -12.81 -0.96
N ARG A 133 -22.96 -12.56 0.34
CA ARG A 133 -23.00 -11.20 0.87
C ARG A 133 -21.68 -10.46 0.64
N LYS A 134 -20.53 -11.09 0.91
CA LYS A 134 -19.22 -10.47 0.76
C LYS A 134 -18.80 -10.31 -0.69
N LYS A 135 -19.17 -11.26 -1.54
CA LYS A 135 -19.00 -11.14 -2.98
C LYS A 135 -19.76 -9.94 -3.54
N LYS A 136 -21.04 -9.78 -3.14
CA LYS A 136 -21.86 -8.61 -3.52
C LYS A 136 -21.28 -7.31 -2.99
N GLU A 137 -20.90 -7.26 -1.70
CA GLU A 137 -20.28 -6.08 -1.07
C GLU A 137 -19.00 -5.65 -1.81
N LEU A 138 -18.15 -6.60 -2.21
CA LEU A 138 -16.94 -6.31 -2.97
C LEU A 138 -17.27 -5.74 -4.36
N VAL A 139 -18.22 -6.33 -5.07
CA VAL A 139 -18.66 -5.83 -6.40
C VAL A 139 -19.19 -4.40 -6.28
N GLU A 140 -20.08 -4.13 -5.32
CA GLU A 140 -20.61 -2.79 -5.07
C GLU A 140 -19.51 -1.78 -4.72
N ARG A 141 -18.53 -2.20 -3.91
CA ARG A 141 -17.38 -1.35 -3.57
C ARG A 141 -16.54 -1.01 -4.80
N LEU A 142 -16.29 -1.97 -5.70
CA LEU A 142 -15.53 -1.69 -6.93
C LEU A 142 -16.30 -0.79 -7.90
N ILE A 143 -17.62 -0.95 -7.99
CA ILE A 143 -18.47 -0.02 -8.78
C ILE A 143 -18.35 1.38 -8.19
N ASN A 144 -18.51 1.55 -6.88
CA ASN A 144 -18.39 2.85 -6.22
C ASN A 144 -17.00 3.48 -6.38
N ASN A 145 -15.93 2.67 -6.38
CA ASN A 145 -14.58 3.17 -6.65
C ASN A 145 -14.44 3.73 -8.09
N GLN A 146 -15.17 3.20 -9.07
CA GLN A 146 -15.19 3.74 -10.44
C GLN A 146 -15.90 5.11 -10.52
N ASP A 147 -16.78 5.42 -9.55
CA ASP A 147 -17.42 6.73 -9.44
C ASP A 147 -16.49 7.80 -8.87
N ASP A 148 -15.48 7.43 -8.09
CA ASP A 148 -14.39 8.32 -7.74
C ASP A 148 -13.46 8.53 -8.94
N LYS A 149 -13.67 9.62 -9.66
CA LYS A 149 -12.98 9.91 -10.93
C LYS A 149 -11.48 10.16 -10.75
N PHE A 150 -11.02 10.49 -9.54
CA PHE A 150 -9.59 10.57 -9.24
C PHE A 150 -8.95 9.17 -9.28
N TYR A 151 -9.49 8.22 -8.49
CA TYR A 151 -8.98 6.84 -8.46
C TYR A 151 -9.16 6.14 -9.80
N TYR A 152 -10.32 6.29 -10.43
CA TYR A 152 -10.59 5.73 -11.74
C TYR A 152 -9.55 6.14 -12.79
N SER A 153 -9.28 7.44 -12.89
CA SER A 153 -8.34 7.97 -13.89
C SER A 153 -6.90 7.52 -13.64
N LEU A 154 -6.52 7.41 -12.36
CA LEU A 154 -5.19 6.94 -11.97
C LEU A 154 -5.03 5.43 -12.24
N GLU A 155 -6.03 4.61 -11.90
CA GLU A 155 -6.04 3.18 -12.17
C GLU A 155 -5.99 2.92 -13.68
N LYS A 156 -6.76 3.66 -14.49
CA LYS A 156 -6.72 3.56 -15.95
C LYS A 156 -5.36 3.94 -16.52
N MET A 157 -4.74 5.00 -16.01
CA MET A 157 -3.38 5.33 -16.44
C MET A 157 -2.42 4.17 -16.18
N PHE A 158 -2.44 3.55 -14.99
CA PHE A 158 -1.58 2.41 -14.68
C PHE A 158 -1.90 1.18 -15.53
N GLU A 159 -3.17 0.91 -15.82
CA GLU A 159 -3.60 -0.17 -16.73
C GLU A 159 -2.95 -0.01 -18.13
N TYR A 160 -3.01 1.21 -18.69
CA TYR A 160 -2.39 1.50 -19.98
C TYR A 160 -0.87 1.52 -19.94
N MET A 161 -0.29 2.18 -18.94
CA MET A 161 1.17 2.30 -18.76
C MET A 161 1.82 0.94 -18.51
N GLY A 162 1.15 0.09 -17.73
CA GLY A 162 1.65 -1.21 -17.30
C GLY A 162 1.09 -2.40 -18.06
N LYS A 163 0.46 -2.19 -19.22
CA LYS A 163 -0.18 -3.28 -19.96
C LYS A 163 0.75 -4.47 -20.21
N GLY A 164 0.35 -5.65 -19.71
CA GLY A 164 1.15 -6.88 -19.79
C GLY A 164 2.31 -6.96 -18.79
N THR A 165 2.33 -6.11 -17.77
CA THR A 165 3.29 -6.14 -16.65
C THR A 165 2.55 -6.10 -15.31
N CYS A 166 3.25 -6.31 -14.20
CA CYS A 166 2.67 -6.21 -12.85
C CYS A 166 2.05 -4.83 -12.57
N LEU A 167 2.59 -3.75 -13.13
CA LEU A 167 2.05 -2.40 -12.95
C LEU A 167 0.61 -2.25 -13.46
N GLY A 168 0.24 -2.97 -14.53
CA GLY A 168 -1.09 -2.91 -15.14
C GLY A 168 -2.13 -3.80 -14.46
N ILE A 169 -1.75 -4.59 -13.46
CA ILE A 169 -2.68 -5.46 -12.73
C ILE A 169 -3.30 -4.66 -11.58
N SER A 170 -4.64 -4.48 -11.61
CA SER A 170 -5.37 -3.86 -10.50
C SER A 170 -5.17 -4.65 -9.22
N SER A 171 -4.90 -3.97 -8.11
CA SER A 171 -4.72 -4.61 -6.80
C SER A 171 -5.96 -5.34 -6.29
N HIS A 172 -7.14 -5.02 -6.84
CA HIS A 172 -8.42 -5.61 -6.42
C HIS A 172 -9.00 -6.62 -7.41
N GLY A 173 -8.35 -6.76 -8.60
CA GLY A 173 -8.91 -7.51 -9.71
C GLY A 173 -10.05 -6.76 -10.40
N ASN A 174 -10.77 -7.45 -11.28
CA ASN A 174 -11.90 -6.87 -11.99
C ASN A 174 -13.23 -7.50 -11.55
N ILE A 175 -14.32 -6.77 -11.79
CA ILE A 175 -15.69 -7.15 -11.36
C ILE A 175 -16.14 -8.48 -12.00
N GLU A 176 -15.81 -8.68 -13.27
CA GLU A 176 -16.27 -9.89 -13.99
C GLU A 176 -15.60 -11.16 -13.47
N ASP A 177 -14.34 -11.10 -13.06
CA ASP A 177 -13.66 -12.22 -12.45
C ASP A 177 -14.19 -12.50 -11.04
N ILE A 178 -14.47 -11.45 -10.24
CA ILE A 178 -15.08 -11.62 -8.92
C ILE A 178 -16.45 -12.30 -9.03
N LYS A 179 -17.29 -11.92 -10.00
CA LYS A 179 -18.61 -12.53 -10.21
C LYS A 179 -18.54 -14.05 -10.54
N LYS A 180 -17.45 -14.51 -11.15
CA LYS A 180 -17.25 -15.91 -11.53
C LYS A 180 -16.73 -16.79 -10.40
N ILE A 181 -16.20 -16.21 -9.31
CA ILE A 181 -15.65 -17.00 -8.20
C ILE A 181 -16.77 -17.83 -7.55
N GLU A 182 -16.53 -19.12 -7.40
CA GLU A 182 -17.39 -20.04 -6.66
C GLU A 182 -16.87 -20.26 -5.24
N ASN A 183 -17.76 -20.56 -4.30
CA ASN A 183 -17.42 -20.66 -2.88
C ASN A 183 -16.39 -21.76 -2.59
N GLU A 184 -16.59 -22.95 -3.18
CA GLU A 184 -15.68 -24.10 -3.03
C GLU A 184 -14.29 -23.79 -3.59
N GLU A 185 -14.23 -23.06 -4.71
CA GLU A 185 -12.99 -22.61 -5.32
C GLU A 185 -12.26 -21.61 -4.40
N LEU A 186 -12.99 -20.65 -3.84
CA LEU A 186 -12.39 -19.66 -2.90
C LEU A 186 -11.88 -20.37 -1.65
N PHE A 187 -12.61 -21.34 -1.12
CA PHE A 187 -12.20 -22.07 0.08
C PHE A 187 -10.99 -22.98 -0.19
N SER A 188 -10.92 -23.61 -1.36
CA SER A 188 -9.71 -24.33 -1.80
C SER A 188 -8.51 -23.39 -1.88
N TYR A 189 -8.70 -22.22 -2.49
CA TYR A 189 -7.66 -21.19 -2.61
C TYR A 189 -7.22 -20.64 -1.24
N PHE A 190 -8.14 -20.49 -0.29
CA PHE A 190 -7.82 -20.15 1.09
C PHE A 190 -6.82 -21.14 1.72
N LYS A 191 -7.06 -22.44 1.55
CA LYS A 191 -6.13 -23.50 2.04
C LYS A 191 -4.76 -23.40 1.36
N GLU A 192 -4.74 -23.09 0.07
CA GLU A 192 -3.51 -22.86 -0.67
C GLU A 192 -2.74 -21.64 -0.13
N CYS A 193 -3.42 -20.53 0.19
CA CYS A 193 -2.81 -19.36 0.80
C CYS A 193 -2.19 -19.69 2.17
N ILE A 194 -2.91 -20.43 3.02
CA ILE A 194 -2.38 -20.88 4.33
C ILE A 194 -1.10 -21.70 4.15
N LYS A 195 -1.05 -22.55 3.15
CA LYS A 195 0.10 -23.43 2.90
C LYS A 195 1.25 -22.72 2.20
N ASN A 196 0.98 -21.94 1.16
CA ASN A 196 1.99 -21.50 0.19
C ASN A 196 2.41 -20.03 0.33
N ASP A 197 1.57 -19.16 0.95
CA ASP A 197 1.95 -17.74 1.12
C ASP A 197 3.09 -17.61 2.14
N GLN A 198 4.02 -16.71 1.86
CA GLN A 198 4.97 -16.27 2.88
C GLN A 198 4.25 -15.40 3.90
N LYS A 199 4.53 -15.64 5.17
CA LYS A 199 3.84 -14.98 6.28
C LYS A 199 4.80 -14.17 7.13
N HIS A 200 4.43 -12.92 7.37
CA HIS A 200 5.12 -12.02 8.29
C HIS A 200 4.10 -11.49 9.30
N ILE A 201 4.44 -11.55 10.57
CA ILE A 201 3.61 -11.02 11.66
C ILE A 201 4.38 -9.93 12.36
N TYR A 202 3.84 -8.74 12.39
CA TYR A 202 4.41 -7.57 13.05
C TYR A 202 3.61 -7.26 14.31
N VAL A 203 4.30 -7.08 15.43
CA VAL A 203 3.70 -6.68 16.71
C VAL A 203 4.30 -5.35 17.13
N VAL A 204 3.45 -4.34 17.27
CA VAL A 204 3.84 -2.99 17.67
C VAL A 204 3.16 -2.63 18.98
N GLY A 205 3.92 -2.22 19.97
CA GLY A 205 3.42 -1.77 21.28
C GLY A 205 4.37 -2.05 22.42
N ASN A 206 3.89 -1.88 23.66
CA ASN A 206 4.66 -2.23 24.85
C ASN A 206 4.61 -3.75 25.06
N VAL A 207 5.51 -4.46 24.38
CA VAL A 207 5.64 -5.92 24.43
C VAL A 207 7.10 -6.29 24.64
N ASP A 208 7.32 -7.41 25.32
CA ASP A 208 8.63 -8.02 25.49
C ASP A 208 8.71 -9.40 24.80
N GLU A 209 9.80 -10.12 25.00
CA GLU A 209 10.04 -11.41 24.37
C GLU A 209 9.10 -12.54 24.88
N SER A 210 8.41 -12.36 25.99
CA SER A 210 7.45 -13.35 26.50
C SER A 210 6.30 -13.61 25.55
N ILE A 211 5.95 -12.61 24.71
CA ILE A 211 4.93 -12.76 23.67
C ILE A 211 5.27 -13.83 22.63
N VAL A 212 6.55 -14.12 22.42
CA VAL A 212 7.00 -15.17 21.48
C VAL A 212 6.43 -16.52 21.87
N HIS A 213 6.45 -16.86 23.16
CA HIS A 213 5.86 -18.11 23.68
C HIS A 213 4.33 -18.15 23.48
N VAL A 214 3.65 -17.00 23.54
CA VAL A 214 2.21 -16.95 23.27
C VAL A 214 1.95 -17.28 21.79
N PHE A 215 2.74 -16.73 20.88
CA PHE A 215 2.65 -17.07 19.45
C PHE A 215 2.98 -18.53 19.19
N GLU A 216 4.04 -19.09 19.80
CA GLU A 216 4.40 -20.52 19.68
C GLU A 216 3.26 -21.45 20.08
N ASN A 217 2.55 -21.11 21.16
CA ASN A 217 1.47 -21.95 21.70
C ASN A 217 0.13 -21.77 20.98
N CYS A 218 -0.13 -20.57 20.43
CA CYS A 218 -1.44 -20.21 19.90
C CYS A 218 -1.53 -20.25 18.37
N LEU A 219 -0.42 -20.06 17.65
CA LEU A 219 -0.45 -19.89 16.19
C LEU A 219 0.65 -20.73 15.54
N SER A 220 0.25 -21.76 14.80
CA SER A 220 1.18 -22.66 14.13
C SER A 220 0.79 -22.84 12.67
N PHE A 221 1.64 -22.40 11.76
CA PHE A 221 1.52 -22.67 10.33
C PHE A 221 2.49 -23.79 9.92
N GLU A 222 2.15 -24.50 8.86
CA GLU A 222 3.11 -25.40 8.23
C GLU A 222 4.28 -24.64 7.65
N LYS A 223 5.48 -25.25 7.71
CA LYS A 223 6.68 -24.63 7.15
C LYS A 223 6.52 -24.42 5.65
N ASN A 224 6.70 -23.20 5.22
CA ASN A 224 6.69 -22.83 3.81
C ASN A 224 8.14 -22.69 3.30
N ASN A 225 8.41 -23.28 2.14
CA ASN A 225 9.69 -23.20 1.43
C ASN A 225 9.57 -22.39 0.12
N SER A 226 8.51 -21.61 -0.06
CA SER A 226 8.34 -20.79 -1.27
C SER A 226 9.47 -19.77 -1.37
N ILE A 227 10.17 -19.78 -2.48
CA ILE A 227 11.20 -18.81 -2.83
C ILE A 227 10.55 -17.78 -3.75
N PHE A 228 10.67 -16.52 -3.39
CA PHE A 228 10.16 -15.42 -4.20
C PHE A 228 11.34 -14.73 -4.90
N GLU A 229 11.15 -14.40 -6.17
CA GLU A 229 12.07 -13.53 -6.91
C GLU A 229 12.11 -12.13 -6.30
N SER A 230 12.92 -11.24 -6.90
CA SER A 230 12.94 -9.82 -6.53
C SER A 230 11.54 -9.21 -6.51
N VAL A 231 11.28 -8.36 -5.52
CA VAL A 231 10.00 -7.64 -5.40
C VAL A 231 9.80 -6.59 -6.50
N TYR A 232 10.89 -6.11 -7.11
CA TYR A 232 10.85 -5.01 -8.06
C TYR A 232 10.31 -5.43 -9.44
N SER A 233 9.54 -4.54 -10.07
CA SER A 233 8.98 -4.70 -11.41
C SER A 233 9.24 -3.43 -12.23
N PHE A 234 10.32 -3.44 -13.02
CA PHE A 234 10.76 -2.30 -13.84
C PHE A 234 10.50 -2.53 -15.33
N GLU A 235 9.55 -3.39 -15.65
CA GLU A 235 9.25 -3.80 -17.01
C GLU A 235 8.59 -2.64 -17.77
N LYS A 236 9.06 -2.43 -19.01
CA LYS A 236 8.51 -1.45 -19.94
C LYS A 236 8.27 -2.14 -21.29
N ASN A 237 7.00 -2.33 -21.66
CA ASN A 237 6.62 -3.06 -22.87
C ASN A 237 6.45 -2.15 -24.10
N ARG A 238 6.68 -0.84 -23.96
CA ARG A 238 6.48 0.16 -25.01
C ARG A 238 7.61 1.18 -24.99
N LYS A 239 7.99 1.66 -26.18
CA LYS A 239 9.03 2.70 -26.33
C LYS A 239 8.44 4.10 -26.47
N ASP A 240 7.27 4.21 -27.15
CA ASP A 240 6.68 5.49 -27.50
C ASP A 240 5.79 6.04 -26.38
N LEU A 241 5.73 7.37 -26.29
CA LEU A 241 4.78 8.08 -25.42
C LEU A 241 3.34 7.68 -25.79
N LEU A 242 2.56 7.31 -24.79
CA LEU A 242 1.14 7.04 -24.93
C LEU A 242 0.32 8.20 -24.37
N GLU A 243 -0.56 8.75 -25.19
CA GLU A 243 -1.50 9.79 -24.78
C GLU A 243 -2.92 9.27 -24.98
N ILE A 244 -3.70 9.25 -23.89
CA ILE A 244 -5.08 8.76 -23.87
C ILE A 244 -5.98 9.90 -23.38
N ILE A 245 -7.02 10.19 -24.14
CA ILE A 245 -8.08 11.12 -23.75
C ILE A 245 -9.39 10.35 -23.70
N GLU A 246 -9.94 10.25 -22.49
CA GLU A 246 -11.25 9.63 -22.25
C GLU A 246 -12.28 10.69 -21.88
N LYS A 247 -13.50 10.55 -22.43
CA LYS A 247 -14.61 11.46 -22.17
C LYS A 247 -15.69 10.79 -21.35
N GLN A 248 -15.98 11.36 -20.18
CA GLN A 248 -17.07 10.94 -19.30
C GLN A 248 -17.89 12.14 -18.85
N ASP A 249 -18.93 11.89 -18.05
CA ASP A 249 -19.68 12.95 -17.38
C ASP A 249 -18.92 13.36 -16.11
N VAL A 250 -18.02 14.34 -16.27
CA VAL A 250 -17.20 14.89 -15.18
C VAL A 250 -17.21 16.42 -15.26
N THR A 251 -17.25 17.06 -14.10
CA THR A 251 -17.21 18.53 -13.99
C THR A 251 -15.80 19.07 -13.94
N GLN A 252 -14.82 18.25 -13.60
CA GLN A 252 -13.41 18.61 -13.51
C GLN A 252 -12.57 17.53 -14.16
N ALA A 253 -11.76 17.89 -15.12
CA ALA A 253 -10.85 16.97 -15.78
C ALA A 253 -9.77 16.47 -14.81
N LYS A 254 -9.37 15.20 -14.98
CA LYS A 254 -8.30 14.52 -14.24
C LYS A 254 -7.15 14.24 -15.19
N LEU A 255 -6.03 14.92 -14.97
CA LEU A 255 -4.80 14.72 -15.71
C LEU A 255 -3.85 13.87 -14.88
N ASN A 256 -3.39 12.75 -15.43
CA ASN A 256 -2.33 11.91 -14.87
C ASN A 256 -1.19 11.80 -15.87
N MET A 257 0.03 12.07 -15.43
CA MET A 257 1.25 11.92 -16.23
C MET A 257 2.16 10.91 -15.54
N GLY A 258 2.36 9.75 -16.18
CA GLY A 258 3.21 8.67 -15.68
C GLY A 258 4.60 8.73 -16.30
N TYR A 259 5.61 8.68 -15.45
CA TYR A 259 7.02 8.71 -15.81
C TYR A 259 7.70 7.42 -15.37
N ARG A 260 8.67 6.94 -16.16
CA ARG A 260 9.58 5.87 -15.74
C ARG A 260 10.77 6.45 -15.01
N ILE A 261 11.15 5.77 -13.92
CA ILE A 261 12.32 6.10 -13.11
C ILE A 261 13.17 4.84 -12.93
N SER A 262 14.48 5.00 -12.83
CA SER A 262 15.43 3.90 -12.62
C SER A 262 15.74 3.65 -11.13
N VAL A 263 15.07 4.36 -10.22
CA VAL A 263 15.38 4.37 -8.80
C VAL A 263 14.44 3.44 -8.03
N ASN A 264 15.01 2.41 -7.37
CA ASN A 264 14.31 1.57 -6.41
C ASN A 264 14.81 1.84 -4.97
N TYR A 265 14.24 1.15 -3.98
CA TYR A 265 14.60 1.33 -2.57
C TYR A 265 16.08 1.07 -2.26
N ASN A 266 16.76 0.20 -3.03
CA ASN A 266 18.16 -0.16 -2.83
C ASN A 266 19.11 0.60 -3.76
N HIS A 267 18.57 1.46 -4.64
CA HIS A 267 19.41 2.26 -5.53
C HIS A 267 20.19 3.32 -4.73
N GLN A 268 21.44 3.56 -5.12
CA GLN A 268 22.29 4.55 -4.44
C GLN A 268 21.67 5.95 -4.39
N ASN A 269 20.94 6.36 -5.44
CA ASN A 269 20.30 7.66 -5.56
C ASN A 269 18.88 7.69 -4.96
N HIS A 270 18.49 6.68 -4.17
CA HIS A 270 17.15 6.63 -3.59
C HIS A 270 16.81 7.88 -2.76
N TYR A 271 17.72 8.29 -1.90
CA TYR A 271 17.50 9.45 -1.00
C TYR A 271 17.48 10.77 -1.78
N ALA A 272 18.32 10.89 -2.81
CA ALA A 272 18.29 12.02 -3.72
C ALA A 272 16.94 12.12 -4.45
N PHE A 273 16.38 10.97 -4.87
CA PHE A 273 15.05 10.94 -5.50
C PHE A 273 13.93 11.33 -4.53
N VAL A 274 14.02 10.92 -3.26
CA VAL A 274 13.07 11.36 -2.22
C VAL A 274 13.06 12.88 -2.08
N VAL A 275 14.25 13.50 -2.00
CA VAL A 275 14.38 14.96 -1.89
C VAL A 275 13.95 15.66 -3.17
N PHE A 276 14.36 15.15 -4.36
CA PHE A 276 13.88 15.63 -5.65
C PHE A 276 12.34 15.64 -5.71
N ASN A 277 11.68 14.52 -5.43
CA ASN A 277 10.23 14.44 -5.49
C ASN A 277 9.56 15.44 -4.53
N ALA A 278 10.13 15.66 -3.36
CA ALA A 278 9.63 16.62 -2.40
C ALA A 278 9.68 18.07 -2.95
N ILE A 279 10.80 18.48 -3.55
CA ILE A 279 10.95 19.80 -4.19
C ILE A 279 10.03 19.93 -5.40
N PHE A 280 9.96 18.87 -6.23
CA PHE A 280 9.26 18.92 -7.51
C PHE A 280 7.74 18.99 -7.35
N GLY A 281 7.12 18.05 -6.64
CA GLY A 281 5.65 17.98 -6.56
C GLY A 281 5.10 17.21 -5.36
N GLY A 282 5.96 16.65 -4.49
CA GLY A 282 5.52 15.79 -3.38
C GLY A 282 5.04 16.54 -2.14
N MET A 283 5.20 17.88 -2.10
CA MET A 283 4.87 18.70 -0.93
C MET A 283 4.08 19.95 -1.31
N SER A 284 3.44 20.56 -0.31
CA SER A 284 2.57 21.74 -0.49
C SER A 284 3.29 23.01 -0.93
N GLN A 285 4.62 23.07 -0.84
CA GLN A 285 5.45 24.20 -1.32
C GLN A 285 6.34 23.81 -2.52
N SER A 286 5.97 22.73 -3.20
CA SER A 286 6.72 22.22 -4.36
C SER A 286 6.66 23.17 -5.57
N LYS A 287 7.59 22.98 -6.52
CA LYS A 287 7.62 23.76 -7.78
C LYS A 287 6.31 23.62 -8.56
N LEU A 288 5.78 22.40 -8.67
CA LEU A 288 4.50 22.20 -9.36
C LEU A 288 3.37 22.98 -8.69
N PHE A 289 3.31 22.99 -7.36
CA PHE A 289 2.30 23.74 -6.63
C PHE A 289 2.45 25.24 -6.83
N LYS A 290 3.65 25.79 -6.61
CA LYS A 290 3.95 27.22 -6.76
C LYS A 290 3.69 27.72 -8.18
N VAL A 291 4.12 26.96 -9.21
CA VAL A 291 4.10 27.44 -10.60
C VAL A 291 2.77 27.12 -11.28
N VAL A 292 2.30 25.87 -11.22
CA VAL A 292 1.11 25.45 -11.98
C VAL A 292 -0.18 25.92 -11.30
N ARG A 293 -0.25 25.77 -9.96
CA ARG A 293 -1.46 26.10 -9.21
C ARG A 293 -1.52 27.58 -8.81
N GLU A 294 -0.49 28.10 -8.10
CA GLU A 294 -0.57 29.46 -7.54
C GLU A 294 -0.32 30.54 -8.59
N LYS A 295 0.78 30.44 -9.35
CA LYS A 295 1.16 31.47 -10.31
C LYS A 295 0.28 31.50 -11.56
N ASN A 296 -0.07 30.32 -12.10
CA ASN A 296 -0.80 30.20 -13.37
C ASN A 296 -2.28 29.80 -13.18
N SER A 297 -2.72 29.42 -11.98
CA SER A 297 -4.11 29.04 -11.66
C SER A 297 -4.70 27.95 -12.58
N LEU A 298 -3.87 27.02 -13.08
CA LEU A 298 -4.28 26.00 -14.07
C LEU A 298 -4.89 24.75 -13.42
N CYS A 299 -4.79 24.59 -12.11
CA CYS A 299 -5.30 23.40 -11.44
C CYS A 299 -5.80 23.70 -10.02
N TYR A 300 -6.74 22.90 -9.56
CA TYR A 300 -7.24 22.91 -8.17
C TYR A 300 -6.31 22.18 -7.22
N TYR A 301 -5.74 21.10 -7.69
CA TYR A 301 -4.68 20.34 -7.01
C TYR A 301 -3.68 19.86 -8.03
N ILE A 302 -2.44 19.72 -7.59
CA ILE A 302 -1.36 19.07 -8.33
C ILE A 302 -0.39 18.46 -7.34
N SER A 303 0.06 17.25 -7.60
CA SER A 303 1.08 16.59 -6.79
C SER A 303 1.85 15.56 -7.60
N SER A 304 3.07 15.25 -7.17
CA SER A 304 3.83 14.10 -7.64
C SER A 304 3.96 13.05 -6.53
N SER A 305 3.90 11.80 -6.92
CA SER A 305 4.20 10.64 -6.10
C SER A 305 5.02 9.63 -6.89
N TYR A 306 5.67 8.68 -6.21
CA TYR A 306 6.44 7.65 -6.90
C TYR A 306 6.27 6.29 -6.23
N ASP A 307 6.40 5.25 -7.02
CA ASP A 307 6.45 3.86 -6.60
C ASP A 307 7.81 3.26 -6.97
N ALA A 308 8.67 3.14 -5.95
CA ALA A 308 10.00 2.57 -6.11
C ALA A 308 10.00 1.04 -6.31
N PHE A 309 8.87 0.35 -6.13
CA PHE A 309 8.75 -1.07 -6.47
C PHE A 309 8.52 -1.28 -7.96
N ASN A 310 7.79 -0.37 -8.60
CA ASN A 310 7.46 -0.44 -10.02
C ASN A 310 8.29 0.50 -10.90
N GLY A 311 9.19 1.30 -10.32
CA GLY A 311 10.02 2.24 -11.07
C GLY A 311 9.22 3.31 -11.80
N VAL A 312 8.21 3.88 -11.12
CA VAL A 312 7.34 4.89 -11.72
C VAL A 312 7.18 6.11 -10.82
N MET A 313 7.07 7.29 -11.44
CA MET A 313 6.61 8.52 -10.82
C MET A 313 5.35 8.98 -11.54
N VAL A 314 4.40 9.51 -10.79
CA VAL A 314 3.12 9.97 -11.31
C VAL A 314 2.86 11.40 -10.86
N ILE A 315 2.44 12.25 -11.80
CA ILE A 315 1.90 13.57 -11.50
C ILE A 315 0.39 13.50 -11.72
N THR A 316 -0.37 13.92 -10.72
CA THR A 316 -1.83 14.00 -10.77
C THR A 316 -2.26 15.46 -10.63
N ALA A 317 -3.20 15.91 -11.48
CA ALA A 317 -3.75 17.25 -11.40
C ALA A 317 -5.26 17.28 -11.72
N GLY A 318 -6.00 18.12 -11.01
CA GLY A 318 -7.39 18.45 -11.33
C GLY A 318 -7.45 19.78 -12.07
N ILE A 319 -7.80 19.76 -13.36
CA ILE A 319 -7.73 20.89 -14.28
C ILE A 319 -9.08 21.18 -14.92
N GLU A 320 -9.21 22.29 -15.65
CA GLU A 320 -10.24 22.46 -16.67
C GLU A 320 -9.76 21.83 -17.99
N GLY A 321 -10.63 21.17 -18.74
CA GLY A 321 -10.24 20.43 -19.94
C GLY A 321 -9.58 21.31 -21.02
N LYS A 322 -10.00 22.58 -21.12
CA LYS A 322 -9.39 23.56 -22.02
C LYS A 322 -7.91 23.86 -21.72
N ASP A 323 -7.50 23.70 -20.43
CA ASP A 323 -6.14 24.06 -19.97
C ASP A 323 -5.15 22.89 -20.11
N TYR A 324 -5.58 21.77 -20.70
CA TYR A 324 -4.79 20.54 -20.83
C TYR A 324 -3.40 20.76 -21.41
N HIS A 325 -3.33 21.34 -22.62
CA HIS A 325 -2.04 21.50 -23.30
C HIS A 325 -1.07 22.42 -22.56
N GLN A 326 -1.59 23.53 -21.99
CA GLN A 326 -0.80 24.46 -21.22
C GLN A 326 -0.29 23.81 -19.92
N THR A 327 -1.13 23.05 -19.24
CA THR A 327 -0.74 22.36 -17.99
C THR A 327 0.33 21.30 -18.27
N VAL A 328 0.15 20.47 -19.30
CA VAL A 328 1.15 19.45 -19.68
C VAL A 328 2.49 20.09 -20.03
N GLN A 329 2.47 21.19 -20.82
CA GLN A 329 3.67 21.91 -21.19
C GLN A 329 4.40 22.46 -19.97
N LEU A 330 3.67 23.12 -19.08
CA LEU A 330 4.25 23.74 -17.87
C LEU A 330 4.83 22.68 -16.92
N ILE A 331 4.17 21.52 -16.75
CA ILE A 331 4.72 20.42 -15.97
C ILE A 331 6.06 19.92 -16.56
N LYS A 332 6.13 19.76 -17.89
CA LYS A 332 7.38 19.36 -18.56
C LYS A 332 8.48 20.42 -18.38
N GLU A 333 8.14 21.68 -18.46
CA GLU A 333 9.08 22.79 -18.22
C GLU A 333 9.62 22.77 -16.80
N GLN A 334 8.75 22.53 -15.78
CA GLN A 334 9.21 22.43 -14.40
C GLN A 334 10.13 21.22 -14.16
N LEU A 335 9.90 20.08 -14.83
CA LEU A 335 10.83 18.96 -14.78
C LEU A 335 12.17 19.32 -15.44
N LYS A 336 12.13 20.00 -16.59
CA LYS A 336 13.35 20.48 -17.26
C LYS A 336 14.12 21.45 -16.41
N GLU A 337 13.45 22.39 -15.74
CA GLU A 337 14.10 23.29 -14.77
C GLU A 337 14.80 22.52 -13.63
N MET A 338 14.20 21.44 -13.10
CA MET A 338 14.87 20.58 -12.13
C MET A 338 16.13 19.93 -12.70
N GLN A 339 16.05 19.43 -13.94
CA GLN A 339 17.20 18.84 -14.65
C GLN A 339 18.31 19.84 -14.92
N ASP A 340 17.97 21.11 -15.16
CA ASP A 340 18.91 22.20 -15.39
C ASP A 340 19.41 22.85 -14.07
N GLY A 341 18.97 22.32 -12.92
CA GLY A 341 19.37 22.77 -11.59
C GLY A 341 18.71 24.09 -11.15
N CYS A 342 17.57 24.46 -11.71
CA CYS A 342 16.86 25.70 -11.35
C CYS A 342 16.06 25.54 -10.05
N PHE A 343 16.73 25.28 -8.96
CA PHE A 343 16.24 25.28 -7.56
C PHE A 343 17.37 25.75 -6.65
N ASP A 344 17.05 26.20 -5.44
CA ASP A 344 18.04 26.75 -4.54
C ASP A 344 18.22 25.95 -3.24
N GLN A 345 19.10 26.41 -2.36
CA GLN A 345 19.37 25.75 -1.09
C GLN A 345 18.16 25.77 -0.16
N ASP A 346 17.35 26.83 -0.19
CA ASP A 346 16.15 26.95 0.63
C ASP A 346 15.09 25.90 0.23
N ASP A 347 14.96 25.59 -1.07
CA ASP A 347 14.09 24.50 -1.55
C ASP A 347 14.57 23.13 -1.01
N ILE A 348 15.90 22.90 -1.00
CA ILE A 348 16.50 21.66 -0.46
C ILE A 348 16.25 21.55 1.05
N ASP A 349 16.55 22.60 1.80
CA ASP A 349 16.44 22.60 3.26
C ASP A 349 14.98 22.45 3.71
N THR A 350 14.06 23.11 3.01
CA THR A 350 12.62 22.98 3.21
C THR A 350 12.18 21.54 2.95
N ALA A 351 12.61 20.93 1.84
CA ALA A 351 12.26 19.53 1.51
C ALA A 351 12.76 18.55 2.58
N LYS A 352 14.03 18.68 3.01
CA LYS A 352 14.62 17.86 4.08
C LYS A 352 13.85 17.99 5.39
N LEU A 353 13.51 19.22 5.79
CA LEU A 353 12.71 19.48 6.99
C LEU A 353 11.32 18.82 6.91
N MET A 354 10.64 18.93 5.77
CA MET A 354 9.31 18.33 5.57
C MET A 354 9.37 16.80 5.55
N ILE A 355 10.40 16.19 4.95
CA ILE A 355 10.64 14.75 4.99
C ILE A 355 10.82 14.28 6.44
N LYS A 356 11.65 14.98 7.22
CA LYS A 356 11.88 14.71 8.65
C LYS A 356 10.57 14.76 9.46
N ASN A 357 9.74 15.78 9.22
CA ASN A 357 8.45 15.94 9.90
C ASN A 357 7.45 14.84 9.48
N SER A 358 7.40 14.47 8.20
CA SER A 358 6.58 13.36 7.70
C SER A 358 6.98 12.03 8.36
N MET A 359 8.28 11.79 8.51
CA MET A 359 8.78 10.58 9.16
C MET A 359 8.44 10.51 10.65
N LYS A 360 8.46 11.66 11.36
CA LYS A 360 7.99 11.71 12.76
C LYS A 360 6.51 11.33 12.83
N LYS A 361 5.66 11.89 11.96
CA LYS A 361 4.23 11.57 11.90
C LYS A 361 3.99 10.09 11.60
N THR A 362 4.75 9.50 10.67
CA THR A 362 4.72 8.05 10.39
C THR A 362 5.05 7.22 11.64
N SER A 363 6.00 7.68 12.46
CA SER A 363 6.39 7.02 13.71
C SER A 363 5.34 7.12 14.83
N ASP A 364 4.29 7.93 14.67
CA ASP A 364 3.20 8.08 15.64
C ASP A 364 1.97 7.21 15.29
N GLU A 365 2.05 6.41 14.23
CA GLU A 365 1.00 5.48 13.80
C GLU A 365 1.55 4.05 13.71
N PRO A 366 1.01 3.08 14.51
CA PRO A 366 1.53 1.71 14.55
C PRO A 366 1.54 1.01 13.19
N LEU A 367 0.46 1.12 12.41
CA LEU A 367 0.37 0.47 11.09
C LEU A 367 1.31 1.11 10.06
N SER A 368 1.61 2.39 10.19
CA SER A 368 2.60 3.09 9.37
C SER A 368 4.02 2.60 9.70
N GLN A 369 4.33 2.37 10.97
CA GLN A 369 5.59 1.73 11.36
C GLN A 369 5.72 0.34 10.77
N VAL A 370 4.66 -0.48 10.84
CA VAL A 370 4.62 -1.80 10.20
C VAL A 370 4.86 -1.69 8.69
N ALA A 371 4.23 -0.73 8.02
CA ALA A 371 4.39 -0.56 6.57
C ALA A 371 5.83 -0.21 6.18
N VAL A 372 6.49 0.67 6.94
CA VAL A 372 7.90 1.02 6.73
C VAL A 372 8.79 -0.19 6.97
N GLN A 373 8.60 -0.91 8.09
CA GLN A 373 9.41 -2.08 8.41
C GLN A 373 9.21 -3.19 7.37
N TYR A 374 7.97 -3.48 7.00
CA TYR A 374 7.68 -4.47 5.95
C TYR A 374 8.35 -4.12 4.61
N ASN A 375 8.37 -2.85 4.21
CA ASN A 375 9.09 -2.43 3.01
C ASN A 375 10.58 -2.74 3.11
N ARG A 376 11.19 -2.48 4.28
CA ARG A 376 12.60 -2.81 4.53
C ARG A 376 12.86 -4.30 4.44
N ASP A 377 11.98 -5.11 5.02
CA ASP A 377 12.15 -6.57 5.06
C ASP A 377 12.06 -7.18 3.66
N ILE A 378 11.06 -6.80 2.85
CA ILE A 378 10.89 -7.34 1.50
C ILE A 378 11.92 -6.81 0.49
N THR A 379 12.59 -5.71 0.82
CA THR A 379 13.70 -5.15 0.03
C THR A 379 15.08 -5.49 0.61
N GLU A 380 15.11 -6.26 1.71
CA GLU A 380 16.33 -6.63 2.44
C GLU A 380 17.16 -5.42 2.90
N LYS A 381 16.51 -4.27 3.09
CA LYS A 381 17.16 -3.01 3.45
C LYS A 381 17.32 -2.90 4.96
N LYS A 382 18.53 -3.13 5.46
CA LYS A 382 18.86 -3.00 6.89
C LYS A 382 19.19 -1.54 7.22
N GLU A 383 18.20 -0.77 7.61
CA GLU A 383 18.34 0.66 7.90
C GLU A 383 17.42 1.09 9.04
N THR A 384 17.93 1.88 9.98
CA THR A 384 17.08 2.52 11.01
C THR A 384 16.50 3.84 10.50
N ASN A 385 15.53 4.41 11.25
CA ASN A 385 14.97 5.72 10.93
C ASN A 385 16.02 6.83 11.01
N GLU A 386 16.94 6.74 11.97
CA GLU A 386 18.05 7.67 12.16
C GLU A 386 19.00 7.62 10.97
N GLN A 387 19.40 6.42 10.54
CA GLN A 387 20.25 6.25 9.35
C GLN A 387 19.59 6.74 8.06
N TYR A 388 18.26 6.52 7.92
CA TYR A 388 17.52 7.07 6.79
C TYR A 388 17.56 8.59 6.79
N LEU A 389 17.30 9.25 7.95
CA LEU A 389 17.33 10.72 8.06
C LEU A 389 18.74 11.27 7.85
N GLU A 390 19.78 10.61 8.33
CA GLU A 390 21.17 10.96 8.07
C GLU A 390 21.48 10.97 6.57
N LYS A 391 21.03 9.94 5.85
CA LYS A 391 21.22 9.87 4.39
C LYS A 391 20.43 10.94 3.65
N ILE A 392 19.22 11.29 4.09
CA ILE A 392 18.46 12.44 3.55
C ILE A 392 19.21 13.75 3.79
N GLU A 393 19.77 13.94 5.00
CA GLU A 393 20.53 15.16 5.33
C GLU A 393 21.78 15.31 4.48
N ASN A 394 22.43 14.23 4.12
CA ASN A 394 23.65 14.21 3.32
C ASN A 394 23.40 14.36 1.80
N VAL A 395 22.14 14.41 1.33
CA VAL A 395 21.83 14.65 -0.08
C VAL A 395 22.31 16.03 -0.49
N THR A 396 23.09 16.09 -1.56
CA THR A 396 23.64 17.32 -2.12
C THR A 396 22.79 17.86 -3.27
N TYR A 397 23.02 19.12 -3.65
CA TYR A 397 22.44 19.72 -4.83
C TYR A 397 22.72 18.88 -6.11
N GLN A 398 23.97 18.44 -6.29
CA GLN A 398 24.36 17.65 -7.46
C GLN A 398 23.67 16.29 -7.52
N ASP A 399 23.49 15.62 -6.39
CA ASP A 399 22.75 14.35 -6.33
C ASP A 399 21.31 14.51 -6.84
N ILE A 400 20.66 15.66 -6.53
CA ILE A 400 19.30 15.97 -6.98
C ILE A 400 19.28 16.23 -8.49
N VAL A 401 20.24 16.98 -9.03
CA VAL A 401 20.35 17.20 -10.48
C VAL A 401 20.58 15.89 -11.21
N ASP A 402 21.48 15.05 -10.70
CA ASP A 402 21.84 13.77 -11.35
C ASP A 402 20.67 12.79 -11.40
N VAL A 403 19.89 12.70 -10.30
CA VAL A 403 18.79 11.72 -10.22
C VAL A 403 17.64 12.04 -11.15
N CYS A 404 17.39 13.30 -11.48
CA CYS A 404 16.27 13.67 -12.35
C CYS A 404 16.62 13.60 -13.86
N GLN A 405 17.88 13.40 -14.25
CA GLN A 405 18.26 13.29 -15.68
C GLN A 405 17.62 12.11 -16.41
N ASN A 406 17.35 11.00 -15.69
CA ASN A 406 16.84 9.75 -16.25
C ASN A 406 15.33 9.55 -16.01
N ILE A 407 14.57 10.63 -15.83
CA ILE A 407 13.11 10.58 -15.69
C ILE A 407 12.49 10.72 -17.07
N GLU A 408 11.78 9.68 -17.53
CA GLU A 408 11.21 9.60 -18.88
C GLU A 408 9.69 9.60 -18.83
N LEU A 409 9.04 10.54 -19.53
CA LEU A 409 7.58 10.54 -19.69
C LEU A 409 7.14 9.35 -20.54
N ASP A 410 6.25 8.52 -19.99
CA ASP A 410 5.76 7.29 -20.61
C ASP A 410 4.30 7.39 -21.05
N THR A 411 3.43 7.89 -20.16
CA THR A 411 1.97 7.87 -20.40
C THR A 411 1.34 9.16 -19.91
N ILE A 412 0.44 9.73 -20.71
CA ILE A 412 -0.47 10.79 -20.30
C ILE A 412 -1.89 10.25 -20.40
N PHE A 413 -2.67 10.38 -19.35
CA PHE A 413 -4.08 10.04 -19.32
C PHE A 413 -4.90 11.26 -18.88
N LEU A 414 -5.83 11.67 -19.74
CA LEU A 414 -6.78 12.73 -19.46
C LEU A 414 -8.20 12.18 -19.46
N LEU A 415 -8.86 12.28 -18.30
CA LEU A 415 -10.30 12.09 -18.19
C LEU A 415 -10.95 13.48 -18.19
N LYS A 416 -11.83 13.78 -19.17
CA LYS A 416 -12.46 15.09 -19.27
C LYS A 416 -13.95 15.02 -19.56
N GLY A 417 -14.64 16.17 -19.44
CA GLY A 417 -16.05 16.33 -19.74
C GLY A 417 -16.38 16.05 -21.20
N ARG A 418 -17.61 15.57 -21.48
CA ARG A 418 -18.07 15.29 -22.86
C ARG A 418 -18.16 16.55 -23.72
N ASN A 419 -18.37 17.69 -23.09
CA ASN A 419 -18.56 18.98 -23.74
C ASN A 419 -17.30 19.85 -23.80
N GLU A 420 -16.15 19.28 -23.35
CA GLU A 420 -14.86 19.96 -23.33
C GLU A 420 -13.93 19.48 -24.45
#